data_764b5ee6de51a2c390ea56f0cbe6a2f1
#
_entry.id   764b5ee6de51a2c390ea56f0cbe6a2f1
#
_cell.length_a   1.000
_cell.length_b   1.000
_cell.length_c   1.000
_cell.angle_alpha   90.00
_cell.angle_beta   90.00
_cell.angle_gamma   90.00
#
_symmetry.space_group_name_H-M   'P 1'
#
loop_
_entity.id
_entity.type
_entity.pdbx_description
1 polymer ?
#
loop_
_entity_poly.entity_id
_entity_poly.type
_entity_poly.pdbx_seq_one_letter_code
_entity_poly.pdbx_strand_id
1 'polypeptide(L)'
;VITHHAPHPGSLAACFERSGLSPAFVNDLPAACVDGVDLWVHGHTHDSFDYLVPRPGGGTCRVVCNPRGYVRWDGALENRRFDPGCVVVV
;
A
#
# COMPACT_ATOMS: atom_id res chain seq x y z
N VAL A 1 -2.62 -0.33 -11.93
CA VAL A 1 -3.88 -0.28 -11.17
C VAL A 1 -3.75 0.72 -10.03
N ILE A 2 -4.79 1.47 -9.79
CA ILE A 2 -4.87 2.43 -8.68
C ILE A 2 -6.15 2.14 -7.88
N THR A 3 -5.99 1.95 -6.57
CA THR A 3 -7.12 1.73 -5.65
C THR A 3 -6.96 2.57 -4.39
N HIS A 4 -8.05 2.74 -3.62
CA HIS A 4 -7.97 3.39 -2.32
C HIS A 4 -7.43 2.43 -1.25
N HIS A 5 -8.03 1.25 -1.15
CA HIS A 5 -7.59 0.22 -0.19
C HIS A 5 -6.42 -0.61 -0.73
N ALA A 6 -5.61 -1.12 0.20
CA ALA A 6 -4.51 -2.00 -0.14
C ALA A 6 -4.99 -3.36 -0.66
N PRO A 7 -4.34 -3.91 -1.70
CA PRO A 7 -4.73 -5.20 -2.29
C PRO A 7 -4.12 -6.41 -1.57
N HIS A 8 -3.15 -6.22 -0.67
CA HIS A 8 -2.31 -7.29 -0.15
C HIS A 8 -1.90 -7.02 1.31
N PRO A 9 -1.81 -8.07 2.16
CA PRO A 9 -1.41 -7.94 3.56
C PRO A 9 -0.02 -7.31 3.80
N GLY A 10 0.86 -7.30 2.79
CA GLY A 10 2.15 -6.61 2.85
C GLY A 10 2.05 -5.10 3.14
N SER A 11 0.88 -4.49 2.91
CA SER A 11 0.59 -3.08 3.23
C SER A 11 0.00 -2.89 4.63
N LEU A 12 0.03 -3.90 5.48
CA LEU A 12 -0.47 -3.81 6.85
C LEU A 12 0.67 -3.45 7.79
N ALA A 13 0.57 -2.28 8.44
CA ALA A 13 1.53 -1.90 9.46
C ALA A 13 1.44 -2.84 10.67
N ALA A 14 2.59 -3.19 11.27
CA ALA A 14 2.67 -4.15 12.36
C ALA A 14 1.76 -3.83 13.54
N CYS A 15 1.51 -2.54 13.82
CA CYS A 15 0.62 -2.10 14.91
C CYS A 15 -0.86 -2.46 14.66
N PHE A 16 -1.24 -2.79 13.42
CA PHE A 16 -2.61 -3.14 13.04
C PHE A 16 -2.80 -4.64 12.74
N GLU A 17 -1.76 -5.44 12.73
CA GLU A 17 -1.83 -6.86 12.36
C GLU A 17 -2.83 -7.67 13.19
N ARG A 18 -3.03 -7.29 14.46
CA ARG A 18 -3.99 -7.92 15.38
C ARG A 18 -5.27 -7.13 15.55
N SER A 19 -5.47 -6.07 14.78
CA SER A 19 -6.67 -5.26 14.85
C SER A 19 -7.82 -5.93 14.10
N GLY A 20 -9.00 -5.99 14.71
CA GLY A 20 -10.23 -6.39 14.02
C GLY A 20 -10.66 -5.42 12.91
N LEU A 21 -10.00 -4.25 12.80
CA LEU A 21 -10.24 -3.25 11.76
C LEU A 21 -9.36 -3.45 10.52
N SER A 22 -8.42 -4.42 10.53
CA SER A 22 -7.51 -4.69 9.41
C SER A 22 -8.23 -4.83 8.05
N PRO A 23 -9.40 -5.50 7.95
CA PRO A 23 -10.15 -5.57 6.69
C PRO A 23 -10.63 -4.23 6.16
N ALA A 24 -10.73 -3.20 7.01
CA ALA A 24 -11.09 -1.85 6.59
C ALA A 24 -9.94 -1.10 5.90
N PHE A 25 -8.70 -1.60 6.03
CA PHE A 25 -7.50 -0.98 5.47
C PHE A 25 -6.88 -1.81 4.35
N VAL A 26 -6.86 -3.11 4.51
CA VAL A 26 -6.17 -4.04 3.64
C VAL A 26 -7.10 -5.18 3.25
N ASN A 27 -7.13 -5.49 1.97
CA ASN A 27 -7.79 -6.67 1.44
C ASN A 27 -6.72 -7.71 1.06
N ASP A 28 -7.00 -8.97 1.32
CA ASP A 28 -6.20 -10.07 0.80
C ASP A 28 -6.85 -10.59 -0.48
N LEU A 29 -6.57 -9.89 -1.59
CA LEU A 29 -7.15 -10.25 -2.87
C LEU A 29 -6.55 -11.55 -3.40
N PRO A 30 -7.32 -12.37 -4.15
CA PRO A 30 -6.78 -13.53 -4.82
C PRO A 30 -5.56 -13.18 -5.68
N ALA A 31 -4.58 -14.08 -5.72
CA ALA A 31 -3.34 -13.87 -6.49
C ALA A 31 -3.60 -13.55 -7.98
N ALA A 32 -4.67 -14.07 -8.55
CA ALA A 32 -5.07 -13.78 -9.92
C ALA A 32 -5.34 -12.27 -10.18
N CYS A 33 -5.68 -11.51 -9.14
CA CYS A 33 -5.95 -10.07 -9.29
C CYS A 33 -4.69 -9.26 -9.61
N VAL A 34 -3.51 -9.75 -9.30
CA VAL A 34 -2.24 -9.10 -9.63
C VAL A 34 -1.60 -9.66 -10.91
N ASP A 35 -2.19 -10.69 -11.49
CA ASP A 35 -1.66 -11.27 -12.73
C ASP A 35 -1.77 -10.29 -13.90
N GLY A 36 -0.68 -10.13 -14.66
CA GLY A 36 -0.61 -9.13 -15.72
C GLY A 36 -0.47 -7.68 -15.24
N VAL A 37 -0.39 -7.42 -13.92
CA VAL A 37 -0.24 -6.08 -13.35
C VAL A 37 1.23 -5.83 -12.99
N ASP A 38 1.82 -4.79 -13.56
CA ASP A 38 3.21 -4.42 -13.26
C ASP A 38 3.31 -3.53 -12.02
N LEU A 39 2.35 -2.63 -11.86
CA LEU A 39 2.32 -1.67 -10.75
C LEU A 39 0.91 -1.54 -10.17
N TRP A 40 0.82 -1.60 -8.86
CA TRP A 40 -0.39 -1.30 -8.09
C TRP A 40 -0.12 -0.19 -7.10
N VAL A 41 -0.86 0.90 -7.20
CA VAL A 41 -0.76 2.04 -6.28
C VAL A 41 -2.02 2.10 -5.43
N HIS A 42 -1.85 2.29 -4.13
CA HIS A 42 -2.97 2.48 -3.22
C HIS A 42 -2.70 3.56 -2.17
N GLY A 43 -3.71 3.90 -1.38
CA GLY A 43 -3.63 4.86 -0.29
C GLY A 43 -4.16 4.29 1.03
N HIS A 44 -4.86 5.10 1.77
CA HIS A 44 -5.67 4.77 2.96
C HIS A 44 -4.90 4.32 4.21
N THR A 45 -3.83 3.57 4.08
CA THR A 45 -3.12 2.96 5.24
C THR A 45 -2.36 3.98 6.10
N HIS A 46 -2.20 5.22 5.65
CA HIS A 46 -1.44 6.30 6.31
C HIS A 46 0.01 5.93 6.65
N ASP A 47 0.55 4.92 6.00
CA ASP A 47 1.95 4.51 6.10
C ASP A 47 2.49 4.17 4.70
N SER A 48 3.79 4.34 4.50
CA SER A 48 4.43 4.09 3.21
C SER A 48 4.82 2.63 3.06
N PHE A 49 4.54 2.08 1.88
CA PHE A 49 4.91 0.72 1.51
C PHE A 49 5.44 0.68 0.09
N ASP A 50 6.40 -0.19 -0.16
CA ASP A 50 6.95 -0.47 -1.48
C ASP A 50 7.50 -1.89 -1.48
N TYR A 51 6.79 -2.81 -2.12
CA TYR A 51 7.16 -4.24 -2.11
C TYR A 51 6.69 -4.95 -3.37
N LEU A 52 7.19 -6.15 -3.58
CA LEU A 52 6.87 -6.98 -4.73
C LEU A 52 5.96 -8.15 -4.32
N VAL A 53 4.94 -8.40 -5.13
CA VAL A 53 4.05 -9.54 -5.00
C VAL A 53 4.24 -10.46 -6.21
N PRO A 54 4.54 -11.77 -6.02
CA PRO A 54 4.65 -12.70 -7.14
C PRO A 54 3.34 -12.81 -7.92
N ARG A 55 3.43 -12.83 -9.25
CA ARG A 55 2.29 -13.06 -10.13
C ARG A 55 2.16 -14.54 -10.47
N PRO A 56 0.96 -15.11 -10.55
CA PRO A 56 0.76 -16.51 -10.95
C PRO A 56 1.35 -16.84 -12.33
N GLY A 57 1.25 -15.92 -13.29
CA GLY A 57 1.76 -16.08 -14.65
C GLY A 57 3.25 -15.81 -14.80
N GLY A 58 3.98 -15.51 -13.72
CA GLY A 58 5.40 -15.18 -13.71
C GLY A 58 5.68 -13.70 -13.58
N GLY A 59 6.87 -13.35 -13.05
CA GLY A 59 7.23 -11.99 -12.69
C GLY A 59 6.57 -11.49 -11.41
N THR A 60 6.63 -10.20 -11.18
CA THR A 60 6.12 -9.57 -9.97
C THR A 60 5.25 -8.35 -10.28
N CYS A 61 4.31 -8.07 -9.38
CA CYS A 61 3.59 -6.80 -9.29
C CYS A 61 4.23 -5.96 -8.19
N ARG A 62 4.66 -4.73 -8.49
CA ARG A 62 5.13 -3.80 -7.46
C ARG A 62 3.95 -3.08 -6.84
N VAL A 63 3.83 -3.15 -5.51
CA VAL A 63 2.79 -2.45 -4.75
C VAL A 63 3.41 -1.26 -4.04
N VAL A 64 2.86 -0.07 -4.29
CA VAL A 64 3.39 1.20 -3.76
C VAL A 64 2.28 1.98 -3.06
N CYS A 65 2.60 2.50 -1.89
CA CYS A 65 1.76 3.41 -1.15
C CYS A 65 2.63 4.54 -0.57
N ASN A 66 2.26 5.78 -0.87
CA ASN A 66 2.98 6.96 -0.39
C ASN A 66 1.99 8.02 0.14
N PRO A 67 1.21 7.70 1.18
CA PRO A 67 0.21 8.60 1.71
C PRO A 67 0.83 9.63 2.64
N ARG A 68 0.29 10.84 2.65
CA ARG A 68 0.66 11.86 3.63
C ARG A 68 0.14 11.51 5.04
N GLY A 69 -1.03 10.92 5.12
CA GLY A 69 -1.76 10.76 6.36
C GLY A 69 -2.35 12.09 6.84
N TYR A 70 -2.73 12.16 8.11
CA TYR A 70 -3.23 13.40 8.71
C TYR A 70 -2.09 14.37 9.03
N VAL A 71 -2.39 15.66 9.02
CA VAL A 71 -1.50 16.70 9.55
C VAL A 71 -1.81 16.87 11.03
N ARG A 72 -0.80 16.73 11.87
CA ARG A 72 -0.94 16.90 13.33
C ARG A 72 -1.11 18.38 13.69
N TRP A 73 -1.57 18.67 14.89
CA TRP A 73 -1.80 20.03 15.39
C TRP A 73 -0.52 20.89 15.37
N ASP A 74 0.67 20.28 15.49
CA ASP A 74 1.99 20.94 15.42
C ASP A 74 2.51 21.11 13.98
N GLY A 75 1.72 20.75 12.98
CA GLY A 75 2.10 20.78 11.56
C GLY A 75 2.88 19.56 11.08
N ALA A 76 3.25 18.62 11.96
CA ALA A 76 3.93 17.39 11.58
C ALA A 76 2.99 16.44 10.83
N LEU A 77 3.53 15.70 9.85
CA LEU A 77 2.79 14.68 9.14
C LEU A 77 2.70 13.38 9.96
N GLU A 78 1.55 12.72 9.93
CA GLU A 78 1.37 11.40 10.54
C GLU A 78 2.34 10.38 9.93
N ASN A 79 2.44 10.34 8.61
CA ASN A 79 3.42 9.52 7.90
C ASN A 79 4.71 10.30 7.66
N ARG A 80 5.72 10.05 8.48
CA ARG A 80 7.04 10.69 8.37
C ARG A 80 7.83 10.25 7.15
N ARG A 81 7.45 9.13 6.51
CA ARG A 81 8.07 8.61 5.29
C ARG A 81 7.42 9.13 4.02
N PHE A 82 6.40 9.99 4.14
CA PHE A 82 5.78 10.62 2.98
C PHE A 82 6.81 11.41 2.17
N ASP A 83 6.90 11.10 0.89
CA ASP A 83 7.78 11.78 -0.05
C ASP A 83 6.93 12.47 -1.14
N PRO A 84 6.81 13.82 -1.11
CA PRO A 84 6.03 14.55 -2.12
C PRO A 84 6.67 14.50 -3.52
N GLY A 85 7.95 14.11 -3.60
CA GLY A 85 8.68 13.93 -4.85
C GLY A 85 8.71 12.48 -5.35
N CYS A 86 7.94 11.58 -4.74
CA CYS A 86 7.94 10.16 -5.10
C CYS A 86 7.53 9.94 -6.55
N VAL A 87 8.39 9.26 -7.29
CA VAL A 87 8.19 8.87 -8.68
C VAL A 87 8.46 7.38 -8.82
N VAL A 88 7.58 6.69 -9.53
CA VAL A 88 7.73 5.28 -9.85
C VAL A 88 7.81 5.13 -11.36
N VAL A 89 8.86 4.44 -11.82
CA VAL A 89 9.04 4.12 -13.25
C VAL A 89 8.52 2.70 -13.50
N VAL A 90 7.66 2.58 -14.48
CA VAL A 90 7.06 1.31 -14.92
C VAL A 90 7.74 0.79 -16.17
#